data_2170358477d594262f7ef7c3d9bbb4d7
#
_entry.id   2170358477d594262f7ef7c3d9bbb4d7
#
_cell.length_a   1.000
_cell.length_b   1.000
_cell.length_c   1.000
_cell.angle_alpha   90.00
_cell.angle_beta   90.00
_cell.angle_gamma   90.00
#
_symmetry.space_group_name_H-M   'P 1'
#
loop_
_entity.id
_entity.type
_entity.pdbx_description
1 polymer ?
#
loop_
_entity_poly.entity_id
_entity_poly.type
_entity_poly.pdbx_seq_one_letter_code
_entity_poly.pdbx_strand_id
1 'polypeptide(L)'
;ALRNALATLKVCWQTYQEKQNDASIADIVADSCVKRFEYTMETSLKLMRKYLKLFYAKEDKELTVNNIFRLMAGMDMLTNWENWRRYYAKRNDTSHEYNIEKARELLDFIPSFIADTEFLIAAFDKALAGA
;
A
#
# COMPACT_ATOMS: atom_id res chain seq x y z
N ALA A 1 -2.09 -2.00 -13.05
CA ALA A 1 -2.99 -2.22 -11.89
C ALA A 1 -2.58 -1.39 -10.67
N LEU A 2 -1.31 -1.40 -10.29
CA LEU A 2 -0.87 -0.64 -9.11
C LEU A 2 -0.97 0.87 -9.31
N ARG A 3 -0.63 1.38 -10.48
CA ARG A 3 -0.75 2.81 -10.78
C ARG A 3 -2.19 3.28 -10.64
N ASN A 4 -3.15 2.50 -11.15
CA ASN A 4 -4.57 2.85 -11.07
C ASN A 4 -5.07 2.78 -9.62
N ALA A 5 -4.65 1.76 -8.88
CA ALA A 5 -4.99 1.65 -7.46
C ALA A 5 -4.49 2.87 -6.67
N LEU A 6 -3.23 3.23 -6.87
CA LEU A 6 -2.65 4.39 -6.21
C LEU A 6 -3.34 5.68 -6.62
N ALA A 7 -3.67 5.85 -7.90
CA ALA A 7 -4.36 7.04 -8.39
C ALA A 7 -5.72 7.22 -7.70
N THR A 8 -6.50 6.14 -7.55
CA THR A 8 -7.78 6.21 -6.85
C THR A 8 -7.61 6.53 -5.36
N LEU A 9 -6.57 6.02 -4.73
CA LEU A 9 -6.27 6.34 -3.33
C LEU A 9 -5.92 7.82 -3.17
N LYS A 10 -5.12 8.37 -4.08
CA LYS A 10 -4.77 9.80 -4.06
C LYS A 10 -6.00 10.69 -4.17
N VAL A 11 -6.91 10.35 -5.07
CA VAL A 11 -8.17 11.10 -5.23
C VAL A 11 -9.00 11.03 -3.96
N CYS A 12 -9.16 9.84 -3.37
CA CYS A 12 -9.88 9.68 -2.12
C CYS A 12 -9.25 10.48 -0.99
N TRP A 13 -7.94 10.45 -0.88
CA TRP A 13 -7.21 11.19 0.15
C TRP A 13 -7.40 12.70 0.01
N GLN A 14 -7.29 13.21 -1.22
CA GLN A 14 -7.52 14.63 -1.50
C GLN A 14 -8.94 15.03 -1.15
N THR A 15 -9.93 14.22 -1.53
CA THR A 15 -11.33 14.46 -1.23
C THR A 15 -11.56 14.47 0.28
N TYR A 16 -10.95 13.56 1.01
CA TYR A 16 -11.04 13.54 2.47
C TYR A 16 -10.52 14.84 3.09
N GLN A 17 -9.36 15.33 2.63
CA GLN A 17 -8.79 16.57 3.12
C GLN A 17 -9.70 17.77 2.86
N GLU A 18 -10.37 17.80 1.72
CA GLU A 18 -11.30 18.87 1.36
C GLU A 18 -12.60 18.80 2.12
N LYS A 19 -13.07 17.61 2.48
CA LYS A 19 -14.40 17.37 3.07
C LYS A 19 -14.38 17.00 4.54
N GLN A 20 -13.23 17.02 5.20
CA GLN A 20 -13.14 16.58 6.60
C GLN A 20 -13.95 17.41 7.59
N ASN A 21 -14.32 18.64 7.21
CA ASN A 21 -15.16 19.51 8.05
C ASN A 21 -16.67 19.28 7.84
N ASP A 22 -17.06 18.48 6.87
CA ASP A 22 -18.45 18.09 6.63
C ASP A 22 -18.68 16.70 7.24
N ALA A 23 -19.22 16.66 8.45
CA ALA A 23 -19.40 15.42 9.20
C ALA A 23 -20.24 14.37 8.47
N SER A 24 -21.18 14.79 7.63
CA SER A 24 -22.04 13.86 6.87
C SER A 24 -21.31 13.13 5.77
N ILE A 25 -20.23 13.70 5.27
CA ILE A 25 -19.45 13.15 4.13
C ILE A 25 -18.11 12.58 4.59
N ALA A 26 -17.50 13.18 5.61
CA ALA A 26 -16.16 12.82 6.05
C ALA A 26 -16.03 11.33 6.38
N ASP A 27 -16.98 10.74 7.07
CA ASP A 27 -16.93 9.32 7.44
C ASP A 27 -17.05 8.42 6.22
N ILE A 28 -17.88 8.79 5.25
CA ILE A 28 -18.04 8.04 4.00
C ILE A 28 -16.74 8.07 3.20
N VAL A 29 -16.13 9.24 3.09
CA VAL A 29 -14.86 9.40 2.37
C VAL A 29 -13.73 8.68 3.10
N ALA A 30 -13.70 8.75 4.44
CA ALA A 30 -12.72 8.02 5.24
C ALA A 30 -12.81 6.51 4.98
N ASP A 31 -14.02 5.95 4.97
CA ASP A 31 -14.22 4.53 4.66
C ASP A 31 -13.74 4.18 3.26
N SER A 32 -14.02 5.05 2.28
CA SER A 32 -13.53 4.87 0.92
C SER A 32 -12.00 4.87 0.87
N CYS A 33 -11.33 5.76 1.61
CA CYS A 33 -9.87 5.78 1.70
C CYS A 33 -9.32 4.48 2.28
N VAL A 34 -9.97 3.93 3.31
CA VAL A 34 -9.57 2.64 3.89
C VAL A 34 -9.64 1.53 2.84
N LYS A 35 -10.76 1.45 2.11
CA LYS A 35 -10.93 0.45 1.05
C LYS A 35 -9.88 0.58 -0.06
N ARG A 36 -9.60 1.81 -0.48
CA ARG A 36 -8.58 2.07 -1.51
C ARG A 36 -7.17 1.76 -1.01
N PHE A 37 -6.89 2.04 0.26
CA PHE A 37 -5.63 1.64 0.89
C PHE A 37 -5.48 0.12 0.88
N GLU A 38 -6.49 -0.61 1.36
CA GLU A 38 -6.45 -2.07 1.40
C GLU A 38 -6.19 -2.67 0.03
N TYR A 39 -6.90 -2.18 -0.99
CA TYR A 39 -6.72 -2.64 -2.36
C TYR A 39 -5.30 -2.34 -2.88
N THR A 40 -4.80 -1.13 -2.64
CA THR A 40 -3.45 -0.74 -3.08
C THR A 40 -2.37 -1.56 -2.38
N MET A 41 -2.54 -1.81 -1.08
CA MET A 41 -1.61 -2.63 -0.31
C MET A 41 -1.58 -4.07 -0.83
N GLU A 42 -2.74 -4.68 -1.07
CA GLU A 42 -2.83 -6.03 -1.61
C GLU A 42 -2.23 -6.14 -3.00
N THR A 43 -2.49 -5.15 -3.85
CA THR A 43 -1.95 -5.11 -5.21
C THR A 43 -0.43 -4.99 -5.18
N SER A 44 0.11 -4.13 -4.30
CA SER A 44 1.55 -3.98 -4.11
C SER A 44 2.20 -5.31 -3.72
N LEU A 45 1.62 -5.99 -2.74
CA LEU A 45 2.16 -7.25 -2.24
C LEU A 45 2.13 -8.35 -3.30
N LYS A 46 1.04 -8.45 -4.05
CA LYS A 46 0.92 -9.42 -5.17
C LYS A 46 1.98 -9.17 -6.24
N LEU A 47 2.23 -7.92 -6.58
CA LEU A 47 3.23 -7.57 -7.58
C LEU A 47 4.65 -7.87 -7.09
N MET A 48 4.95 -7.57 -5.83
CA MET A 48 6.25 -7.92 -5.25
C MET A 48 6.48 -9.42 -5.28
N ARG A 49 5.49 -10.21 -4.87
CA ARG A 49 5.59 -11.68 -4.89
C ARG A 49 5.82 -12.19 -6.30
N LYS A 50 5.04 -11.72 -7.26
CA LYS A 50 5.16 -12.12 -8.65
C LYS A 50 6.53 -11.77 -9.22
N TYR A 51 7.04 -10.58 -8.91
CA TYR A 51 8.36 -10.13 -9.35
C TYR A 51 9.47 -11.07 -8.83
N LEU A 52 9.42 -11.41 -7.55
CA LEU A 52 10.41 -12.29 -6.93
C LEU A 52 10.34 -13.71 -7.50
N LYS A 53 9.15 -14.22 -7.81
CA LYS A 53 8.99 -15.53 -8.42
C LYS A 53 9.53 -15.54 -9.84
N LEU A 54 9.23 -14.54 -10.64
CA LEU A 54 9.57 -14.51 -12.07
C LEU A 54 11.02 -14.15 -12.32
N PHE A 55 11.59 -13.20 -11.58
CA PHE A 55 12.91 -12.67 -11.86
C PHE A 55 14.01 -13.23 -10.96
N TYR A 56 13.65 -13.80 -9.82
CA TYR A 56 14.62 -14.32 -8.84
C TYR A 56 14.38 -15.77 -8.46
N ALA A 57 13.48 -16.46 -9.18
CA ALA A 57 13.18 -17.87 -9.01
C ALA A 57 12.85 -18.27 -7.56
N LYS A 58 12.22 -17.35 -6.81
CA LYS A 58 11.82 -17.63 -5.44
C LYS A 58 10.57 -18.52 -5.41
N GLU A 59 10.55 -19.45 -4.46
CA GLU A 59 9.43 -20.36 -4.26
C GLU A 59 8.45 -19.77 -3.22
N ASP A 60 7.18 -20.20 -3.26
CA ASP A 60 6.15 -19.72 -2.34
C ASP A 60 6.54 -19.87 -0.87
N LYS A 61 7.23 -20.94 -0.49
CA LYS A 61 7.66 -21.19 0.88
C LYS A 61 8.68 -20.15 1.38
N GLU A 62 9.40 -19.48 0.46
CA GLU A 62 10.38 -18.44 0.77
C GLU A 62 9.71 -17.07 0.87
N LEU A 63 8.49 -16.94 0.39
CA LEU A 63 7.82 -15.66 0.20
C LEU A 63 6.77 -15.39 1.28
N THR A 64 7.17 -15.47 2.55
CA THR A 64 6.38 -14.91 3.64
C THR A 64 6.35 -13.38 3.47
N VAL A 65 5.34 -12.71 4.02
CA VAL A 65 5.19 -11.26 3.86
C VAL A 65 6.46 -10.52 4.32
N ASN A 66 7.00 -10.87 5.48
CA ASN A 66 8.23 -10.23 5.97
C ASN A 66 9.43 -10.46 5.06
N ASN A 67 9.57 -11.67 4.52
CA ASN A 67 10.65 -11.98 3.60
C ASN A 67 10.52 -11.21 2.28
N ILE A 68 9.30 -11.06 1.77
CA ILE A 68 9.05 -10.26 0.58
C ILE A 68 9.56 -8.84 0.79
N PHE A 69 9.19 -8.20 1.89
CA PHE A 69 9.62 -6.82 2.15
C PHE A 69 11.13 -6.72 2.32
N ARG A 70 11.76 -7.67 3.01
CA ARG A 70 13.22 -7.69 3.19
C ARG A 70 13.96 -7.88 1.88
N LEU A 71 13.48 -8.80 1.04
CA LEU A 71 14.10 -9.07 -0.26
C LEU A 71 14.00 -7.85 -1.18
N MET A 72 12.81 -7.22 -1.22
CA MET A 72 12.61 -6.03 -2.03
C MET A 72 13.46 -4.85 -1.53
N ALA A 73 13.57 -4.68 -0.22
CA ALA A 73 14.42 -3.64 0.36
C ALA A 73 15.91 -3.92 0.07
N GLY A 74 16.32 -5.18 0.11
CA GLY A 74 17.70 -5.57 -0.22
C GLY A 74 18.08 -5.28 -1.68
N MET A 75 17.09 -5.16 -2.56
CA MET A 75 17.27 -4.80 -3.97
C MET A 75 17.09 -3.30 -4.22
N ASP A 76 16.97 -2.51 -3.15
CA ASP A 76 16.71 -1.06 -3.21
C ASP A 76 15.39 -0.70 -3.90
N MET A 77 14.41 -1.59 -3.86
CA MET A 77 13.08 -1.35 -4.43
C MET A 77 12.08 -0.81 -3.42
N LEU A 78 12.40 -0.90 -2.13
CA LEU A 78 11.65 -0.26 -1.05
C LEU A 78 12.58 0.67 -0.29
N THR A 79 12.06 1.82 0.12
CA THR A 79 12.82 2.78 0.92
C THR A 79 12.99 2.31 2.36
N ASN A 80 11.94 1.70 2.92
CA ASN A 80 11.92 1.29 4.32
C ASN A 80 10.96 0.12 4.49
N TRP A 81 11.51 -1.10 4.62
CA TRP A 81 10.69 -2.30 4.75
C TRP A 81 9.87 -2.32 6.06
N GLU A 82 10.33 -1.64 7.10
CA GLU A 82 9.59 -1.55 8.35
C GLU A 82 8.29 -0.76 8.19
N ASN A 83 8.30 0.29 7.37
CA ASN A 83 7.07 1.00 7.03
C ASN A 83 6.07 0.05 6.36
N TRP A 84 6.53 -0.77 5.43
CA TRP A 84 5.68 -1.74 4.74
C TRP A 84 5.08 -2.77 5.69
N ARG A 85 5.83 -3.19 6.70
CA ARG A 85 5.30 -4.05 7.77
C ARG A 85 4.16 -3.35 8.52
N ARG A 86 4.32 -2.07 8.82
CA ARG A 86 3.28 -1.28 9.50
C ARG A 86 2.04 -1.14 8.62
N TYR A 87 2.22 -0.88 7.34
CA TYR A 87 1.10 -0.81 6.40
C TYR A 87 0.34 -2.13 6.34
N TYR A 88 1.06 -3.23 6.29
CA TYR A 88 0.46 -4.56 6.27
C TYR A 88 -0.33 -4.83 7.55
N ALA A 89 0.21 -4.48 8.71
CA ALA A 89 -0.46 -4.63 9.99
C ALA A 89 -1.74 -3.78 10.04
N LYS A 90 -1.70 -2.55 9.56
CA LYS A 90 -2.89 -1.67 9.48
C LYS A 90 -3.95 -2.23 8.54
N ARG A 91 -3.54 -2.77 7.41
CA ARG A 91 -4.47 -3.44 6.49
C ARG A 91 -5.20 -4.60 7.18
N ASN A 92 -4.50 -5.40 7.95
CA ASN A 92 -5.10 -6.51 8.68
C ASN A 92 -6.06 -6.04 9.78
N ASP A 93 -5.73 -4.96 10.48
CA ASP A 93 -6.61 -4.36 11.48
C ASP A 93 -7.92 -3.85 10.88
N THR A 94 -7.87 -3.23 9.71
CA THR A 94 -9.04 -2.61 9.09
C THR A 94 -9.91 -3.59 8.31
N SER A 95 -9.39 -4.76 7.95
CA SER A 95 -10.10 -5.73 7.12
C SER A 95 -11.12 -6.60 7.88
N HIS A 96 -11.06 -6.63 9.22
CA HIS A 96 -11.89 -7.52 10.03
C HIS A 96 -13.23 -6.89 10.42
N GLU A 97 -13.20 -5.72 10.99
CA GLU A 97 -14.39 -5.02 11.48
C GLU A 97 -14.25 -3.53 11.25
N TYR A 98 -15.31 -2.89 10.78
CA TYR A 98 -15.28 -1.43 10.64
C TYR A 98 -15.21 -0.79 12.03
N ASN A 99 -14.19 0.04 12.24
CA ASN A 99 -13.99 0.80 13.45
C ASN A 99 -13.49 2.18 13.06
N ILE A 100 -14.26 3.21 13.36
CA ILE A 100 -13.94 4.59 12.95
C ILE A 100 -12.61 5.09 13.53
N GLU A 101 -12.27 4.68 14.73
CA GLU A 101 -11.00 5.08 15.35
C GLU A 101 -9.80 4.48 14.61
N LYS A 102 -9.89 3.20 14.25
CA LYS A 102 -8.85 2.53 13.46
C LYS A 102 -8.74 3.12 12.06
N ALA A 103 -9.89 3.48 11.46
CA ALA A 103 -9.91 4.15 10.17
C ALA A 103 -9.19 5.50 10.24
N ARG A 104 -9.45 6.30 11.28
CA ARG A 104 -8.78 7.58 11.50
C ARG A 104 -7.27 7.43 11.73
N GLU A 105 -6.87 6.42 12.50
CA GLU A 105 -5.45 6.10 12.67
C GLU A 105 -4.78 5.78 11.33
N LEU A 106 -5.45 4.99 10.50
CA LEU A 106 -4.95 4.65 9.18
C LEU A 106 -4.77 5.89 8.31
N LEU A 107 -5.69 6.86 8.39
CA LEU A 107 -5.59 8.08 7.59
C LEU A 107 -4.29 8.84 7.84
N ASP A 108 -3.73 8.75 9.04
CA ASP A 108 -2.44 9.37 9.36
C ASP A 108 -1.27 8.75 8.58
N PHE A 109 -1.40 7.50 8.16
CA PHE A 109 -0.38 6.80 7.41
C PHE A 109 -0.48 6.98 5.89
N ILE A 110 -1.61 7.46 5.39
CA ILE A 110 -1.85 7.53 3.94
C ILE A 110 -0.81 8.36 3.21
N PRO A 111 -0.40 9.56 3.67
CA PRO A 111 0.62 10.31 2.96
C PRO A 111 1.95 9.56 2.81
N SER A 112 2.44 8.91 3.86
CA SER A 112 3.67 8.13 3.78
C SER A 112 3.50 6.89 2.91
N PHE A 113 2.35 6.24 2.98
CA PHE A 113 2.04 5.08 2.15
C PHE A 113 2.02 5.45 0.66
N ILE A 114 1.43 6.60 0.31
CA ILE A 114 1.43 7.09 -1.07
C ILE A 114 2.87 7.31 -1.54
N ALA A 115 3.69 7.99 -0.75
CA ALA A 115 5.08 8.25 -1.10
C ALA A 115 5.89 6.95 -1.28
N ASP A 116 5.73 6.01 -0.36
CA ASP A 116 6.42 4.74 -0.42
C ASP A 116 5.96 3.88 -1.60
N THR A 117 4.68 3.94 -1.95
CA THR A 117 4.14 3.22 -3.12
C THR A 117 4.61 3.86 -4.42
N GLU A 118 4.73 5.18 -4.48
CA GLU A 118 5.31 5.87 -5.64
C GLU A 118 6.75 5.45 -5.86
N PHE A 119 7.53 5.33 -4.78
CA PHE A 119 8.89 4.83 -4.87
C PHE A 119 8.93 3.40 -5.43
N LEU A 120 8.05 2.53 -4.95
CA LEU A 120 7.97 1.15 -5.44
C LEU A 120 7.63 1.10 -6.94
N ILE A 121 6.66 1.91 -7.38
CA ILE A 121 6.29 1.96 -8.80
C ILE A 121 7.48 2.41 -9.65
N ALA A 122 8.19 3.45 -9.22
CA ALA A 122 9.37 3.93 -9.92
C ALA A 122 10.47 2.85 -9.97
N ALA A 123 10.65 2.09 -8.89
CA ALA A 123 11.60 0.98 -8.85
C ALA A 123 11.23 -0.13 -9.83
N PHE A 124 9.94 -0.48 -9.91
CA PHE A 124 9.48 -1.46 -10.90
C PHE A 124 9.69 -0.95 -12.33
N ASP A 125 9.37 0.30 -12.60
CA ASP A 125 9.57 0.90 -13.92
C ASP A 125 11.04 0.80 -14.34
N LYS A 126 11.94 1.13 -13.44
CA LYS A 126 13.38 1.08 -13.68
C LYS A 126 13.86 -0.37 -13.90
N ALA A 127 13.42 -1.29 -13.06
CA ALA A 127 13.83 -2.69 -13.15
C ALA A 127 13.32 -3.36 -14.43
N LEU A 128 12.07 -3.09 -14.82
CA LEU A 128 11.46 -3.70 -15.99
C LEU A 128 11.94 -3.05 -17.30
N ALA A 129 12.34 -1.78 -17.28
CA ALA A 129 12.90 -1.11 -18.44
C ALA A 129 14.28 -1.65 -18.81
N GLY A 130 15.02 -2.18 -17.83
CA GLY A 130 16.34 -2.80 -18.05
C GLY A 130 16.30 -4.28 -18.41
N ALA A 131 15.12 -4.87 -18.46
CA ALA A 131 14.94 -6.31 -18.69
C ALA A 131 14.92 -6.68 -20.18
#